data_86fa8662b1d5f07a0fa850806aecef0b
#
_entry.id   86fa8662b1d5f07a0fa850806aecef0b
#
_cell.length_a   1.000
_cell.length_b   1.000
_cell.length_c   1.000
_cell.angle_alpha   90.00
_cell.angle_beta   90.00
_cell.angle_gamma   90.00
#
_symmetry.space_group_name_H-M   'P 1'
#
loop_
_entity.id
_entity.type
_entity.pdbx_description
1 polymer ?
#
loop_
_entity_poly.entity_id
_entity_poly.type
_entity_poly.pdbx_seq_one_letter_code
_entity_poly.pdbx_strand_id
1 'polypeptide(L)'
;LALLRELGELDPHSVDVEDVLNSFVSIAPFTEDALSGLAEIDANSGSLACRLGVSQRTLQRRLLFSTGKRPLYWVRLARVRRAARLLNQERSISSVAYYVGYADQSHLTREFQHWFGTTPKAFMAQSDLATSINSAGYD
;
A
#
# COMPACT_ATOMS: atom_id res chain seq x y z
N LEU A 1 -8.44 -25.52 -1.39
CA LEU A 1 -9.13 -26.62 -2.13
C LEU A 1 -10.59 -26.26 -2.45
N ALA A 2 -11.35 -25.63 -1.54
CA ALA A 2 -12.73 -25.15 -1.78
C ALA A 2 -12.75 -24.05 -2.87
N LEU A 3 -11.87 -23.06 -2.80
CA LEU A 3 -11.73 -21.97 -3.77
C LEU A 3 -11.51 -22.48 -5.20
N LEU A 4 -10.60 -23.47 -5.38
CA LEU A 4 -10.30 -24.03 -6.71
C LEU A 4 -11.48 -24.84 -7.30
N ARG A 5 -12.35 -25.36 -6.44
CA ARG A 5 -13.52 -26.11 -6.86
C ARG A 5 -14.65 -25.19 -7.32
N GLU A 6 -14.89 -24.09 -6.60
CA GLU A 6 -15.89 -23.08 -7.01
C GLU A 6 -15.48 -22.30 -8.27
N LEU A 7 -14.18 -21.94 -8.39
CA LEU A 7 -13.67 -21.27 -9.60
C LEU A 7 -13.73 -22.17 -10.86
N GLY A 8 -13.70 -23.53 -10.69
CA GLY A 8 -13.80 -24.47 -11.80
C GLY A 8 -15.23 -24.74 -12.28
N GLU A 9 -16.25 -24.36 -11.49
CA GLU A 9 -17.68 -24.56 -11.83
C GLU A 9 -18.36 -23.27 -12.34
N LEU A 10 -17.65 -22.12 -12.35
CA LEU A 10 -18.20 -20.84 -12.75
C LEU A 10 -17.96 -20.59 -14.25
N ASP A 11 -19.03 -20.18 -14.96
CA ASP A 11 -18.93 -19.66 -16.31
C ASP A 11 -18.07 -18.38 -16.31
N PRO A 12 -16.94 -18.35 -17.03
CA PRO A 12 -16.02 -17.21 -17.00
C PRO A 12 -16.64 -15.88 -17.47
N HIS A 13 -17.82 -15.90 -18.04
CA HIS A 13 -18.53 -14.72 -18.56
C HIS A 13 -19.70 -14.23 -17.68
N SER A 14 -20.04 -14.94 -16.59
CA SER A 14 -21.25 -14.63 -15.81
C SER A 14 -20.98 -14.18 -14.38
N VAL A 15 -19.74 -14.27 -13.88
CA VAL A 15 -19.40 -13.93 -12.49
C VAL A 15 -18.25 -12.95 -12.46
N ASP A 16 -18.43 -11.86 -11.72
CA ASP A 16 -17.34 -10.95 -11.41
C ASP A 16 -16.33 -11.67 -10.52
N VAL A 17 -15.18 -12.00 -11.11
CA VAL A 17 -14.09 -12.71 -10.41
C VAL A 17 -13.65 -11.92 -9.15
N GLU A 18 -13.78 -10.58 -9.17
CA GLU A 18 -13.53 -9.73 -8.00
C GLU A 18 -14.51 -10.02 -6.86
N ASP A 19 -15.80 -10.19 -7.13
CA ASP A 19 -16.80 -10.49 -6.11
C ASP A 19 -16.55 -11.88 -5.49
N VAL A 20 -16.19 -12.87 -6.29
CA VAL A 20 -15.83 -14.20 -5.78
C VAL A 20 -14.57 -14.13 -4.91
N LEU A 21 -13.51 -13.47 -5.37
CA LEU A 21 -12.28 -13.30 -4.59
C LEU A 21 -12.53 -12.51 -3.30
N ASN A 22 -13.34 -11.45 -3.35
CA ASN A 22 -13.70 -10.66 -2.17
C ASN A 22 -14.51 -11.46 -1.14
N SER A 23 -15.32 -12.42 -1.57
CA SER A 23 -16.05 -13.31 -0.65
C SER A 23 -15.14 -14.26 0.15
N PHE A 24 -13.97 -14.59 -0.39
CA PHE A 24 -12.98 -15.46 0.25
C PHE A 24 -11.84 -14.69 0.97
N VAL A 25 -11.63 -13.41 0.64
CA VAL A 25 -10.62 -12.55 1.27
C VAL A 25 -11.31 -11.58 2.23
N SER A 26 -11.75 -12.08 3.37
CA SER A 26 -12.19 -11.21 4.48
C SER A 26 -10.97 -10.74 5.27
N ILE A 27 -10.56 -9.50 5.05
CA ILE A 27 -9.60 -8.84 5.95
C ILE A 27 -10.34 -8.53 7.25
N ALA A 28 -9.80 -8.99 8.39
CA ALA A 28 -10.40 -8.69 9.69
C ALA A 28 -10.51 -7.16 9.85
N PRO A 29 -11.66 -6.61 10.33
CA PRO A 29 -11.89 -5.16 10.43
C PRO A 29 -10.77 -4.41 11.12
N PHE A 30 -10.19 -4.97 12.17
CA PHE A 30 -9.02 -4.41 12.85
C PHE A 30 -7.82 -4.23 11.92
N THR A 31 -7.59 -5.18 11.02
CA THR A 31 -6.45 -5.12 10.09
C THR A 31 -6.67 -4.03 9.05
N GLU A 32 -7.88 -3.91 8.55
CA GLU A 32 -8.29 -2.85 7.61
C GLU A 32 -8.12 -1.46 8.23
N ASP A 33 -8.68 -1.24 9.43
CA ASP A 33 -8.51 0.01 10.18
C ASP A 33 -7.04 0.34 10.45
N ALA A 34 -6.25 -0.69 10.79
CA ALA A 34 -4.82 -0.51 11.05
C ALA A 34 -4.06 -0.14 9.77
N LEU A 35 -4.34 -0.77 8.63
CA LEU A 35 -3.69 -0.46 7.35
C LEU A 35 -4.08 0.94 6.87
N SER A 36 -5.36 1.30 6.96
CA SER A 36 -5.86 2.64 6.64
C SER A 36 -5.16 3.71 7.47
N GLY A 37 -5.09 3.53 8.79
CA GLY A 37 -4.40 4.46 9.67
C GLY A 37 -2.89 4.57 9.43
N LEU A 38 -2.23 3.49 8.96
CA LEU A 38 -0.80 3.53 8.59
C LEU A 38 -0.55 4.21 7.23
N ALA A 39 -1.59 4.36 6.42
CA ALA A 39 -1.52 5.06 5.14
C ALA A 39 -1.61 6.59 5.27
N GLU A 40 -1.95 7.13 6.43
CA GLU A 40 -1.98 8.59 6.70
C GLU A 40 -0.59 9.23 6.55
N ILE A 41 -0.56 10.55 6.26
CA ILE A 41 0.70 11.29 5.99
C ILE A 41 1.68 11.21 7.15
N ASP A 42 1.19 11.42 8.38
CA ASP A 42 1.99 11.46 9.60
C ASP A 42 1.82 10.18 10.43
N ALA A 43 1.65 9.04 9.76
CA ALA A 43 1.38 7.78 10.41
C ALA A 43 2.45 7.42 11.45
N ASN A 44 2.01 7.32 12.69
CA ASN A 44 2.83 6.86 13.81
C ASN A 44 2.15 5.64 14.45
N SER A 45 2.87 4.53 14.52
CA SER A 45 2.31 3.28 15.05
C SER A 45 1.92 3.37 16.54
N GLY A 46 2.50 4.29 17.31
CA GLY A 46 2.12 4.53 18.71
C GLY A 46 0.78 5.22 18.82
N SER A 47 0.59 6.33 18.10
CA SER A 47 -0.68 7.07 18.09
C SER A 47 -1.81 6.24 17.49
N LEU A 48 -1.53 5.49 16.43
CA LEU A 48 -2.50 4.58 15.83
C LEU A 48 -2.93 3.47 16.80
N ALA A 49 -1.99 2.85 17.52
CA ALA A 49 -2.32 1.84 18.52
C ALA A 49 -3.26 2.40 19.60
N CYS A 50 -2.99 3.64 20.06
CA CYS A 50 -3.87 4.34 21.00
C CYS A 50 -5.28 4.56 20.42
N ARG A 51 -5.42 5.03 19.19
CA ARG A 51 -6.71 5.21 18.51
C ARG A 51 -7.50 3.90 18.37
N LEU A 52 -6.80 2.80 18.13
CA LEU A 52 -7.40 1.46 18.03
C LEU A 52 -7.62 0.77 19.39
N GLY A 53 -7.37 1.46 20.51
CA GLY A 53 -7.56 0.93 21.85
C GLY A 53 -6.66 -0.27 22.21
N VAL A 54 -5.47 -0.36 21.59
CA VAL A 54 -4.53 -1.47 21.82
C VAL A 54 -3.12 -0.94 22.15
N SER A 55 -2.28 -1.80 22.73
CA SER A 55 -0.86 -1.48 22.88
C SER A 55 -0.13 -1.54 21.52
N GLN A 56 0.96 -0.80 21.36
CA GLN A 56 1.81 -0.86 20.18
C GLN A 56 2.32 -2.28 19.90
N ARG A 57 2.63 -3.05 20.94
CA ARG A 57 3.01 -4.47 20.83
C ARG A 57 1.87 -5.33 20.26
N THR A 58 0.63 -5.07 20.68
CA THR A 58 -0.55 -5.76 20.17
C THR A 58 -0.80 -5.44 18.70
N LEU A 59 -0.71 -4.16 18.32
CA LEU A 59 -0.79 -3.73 16.92
C LEU A 59 0.26 -4.44 16.05
N GLN A 60 1.52 -4.44 16.48
CA GLN A 60 2.61 -5.11 15.75
C GLN A 60 2.34 -6.61 15.57
N ARG A 61 1.92 -7.30 16.64
CA ARG A 61 1.65 -8.73 16.60
C ARG A 61 0.49 -9.07 15.69
N ARG A 62 -0.62 -8.32 15.77
CA ARG A 62 -1.80 -8.56 14.94
C ARG A 62 -1.51 -8.33 13.46
N LEU A 63 -0.85 -7.23 13.11
CA LEU A 63 -0.46 -6.96 11.73
C LEU A 63 0.52 -8.00 11.19
N LEU A 64 1.52 -8.39 11.98
CA LEU A 64 2.46 -9.43 11.56
C LEU A 64 1.75 -10.77 11.31
N PHE A 65 0.78 -11.13 12.17
CA PHE A 65 0.01 -12.37 12.02
C PHE A 65 -0.91 -12.33 10.79
N SER A 66 -1.65 -11.24 10.57
CA SER A 66 -2.62 -11.14 9.49
C SER A 66 -2.01 -10.84 8.12
N THR A 67 -0.88 -10.13 8.07
CA THR A 67 -0.29 -9.63 6.80
C THR A 67 1.11 -10.14 6.54
N GLY A 68 1.74 -10.82 7.49
CA GLY A 68 3.15 -11.21 7.42
C GLY A 68 4.15 -10.05 7.52
N LYS A 69 3.66 -8.80 7.71
CA LYS A 69 4.50 -7.60 7.73
C LYS A 69 4.29 -6.76 8.99
N ARG A 70 5.34 -6.07 9.44
CA ARG A 70 5.28 -5.15 10.58
C ARG A 70 4.73 -3.78 10.15
N PRO A 71 4.19 -2.95 11.08
CA PRO A 71 3.63 -1.62 10.77
C PRO A 71 4.53 -0.73 9.91
N LEU A 72 5.85 -0.70 10.20
CA LEU A 72 6.81 0.11 9.47
C LEU A 72 6.86 -0.22 7.95
N TYR A 73 6.66 -1.48 7.58
CA TYR A 73 6.57 -1.89 6.18
C TYR A 73 5.43 -1.13 5.47
N TRP A 74 4.26 -1.08 6.07
CA TRP A 74 3.06 -0.44 5.52
C TRP A 74 3.19 1.07 5.46
N VAL A 75 3.78 1.69 6.49
CA VAL A 75 4.08 3.14 6.47
C VAL A 75 5.03 3.50 5.31
N ARG A 76 6.09 2.71 5.12
CA ARG A 76 7.04 2.94 4.01
C ARG A 76 6.40 2.71 2.64
N LEU A 77 5.59 1.67 2.49
CA LEU A 77 4.85 1.39 1.26
C LEU A 77 3.87 2.53 0.94
N ALA A 78 3.06 2.97 1.89
CA ALA A 78 2.13 4.08 1.72
C ALA A 78 2.85 5.38 1.34
N ARG A 79 4.00 5.66 1.99
CA ARG A 79 4.82 6.84 1.70
C ARG A 79 5.34 6.83 0.26
N VAL A 80 5.92 5.72 -0.18
CA VAL A 80 6.49 5.64 -1.55
C VAL A 80 5.40 5.65 -2.62
N ARG A 81 4.22 5.06 -2.37
CA ARG A 81 3.07 5.13 -3.27
C ARG A 81 2.52 6.55 -3.40
N ARG A 82 2.45 7.29 -2.30
CA ARG A 82 2.10 8.72 -2.33
C ARG A 82 3.11 9.53 -3.14
N ALA A 83 4.42 9.24 -2.99
CA ALA A 83 5.45 9.87 -3.83
C ALA A 83 5.20 9.59 -5.31
N ALA A 84 4.91 8.34 -5.70
CA ALA A 84 4.63 7.98 -7.09
C ALA A 84 3.43 8.75 -7.66
N ARG A 85 2.33 8.88 -6.91
CA ARG A 85 1.16 9.67 -7.32
C ARG A 85 1.51 11.14 -7.54
N LEU A 86 2.32 11.75 -6.67
CA LEU A 86 2.72 13.15 -6.79
C LEU A 86 3.70 13.40 -7.94
N LEU A 87 4.57 12.43 -8.25
CA LEU A 87 5.48 12.50 -9.39
C LEU A 87 4.73 12.53 -10.72
N ASN A 88 3.57 11.85 -10.82
CA ASN A 88 2.70 11.89 -11.99
C ASN A 88 2.01 13.25 -12.21
N GLN A 89 2.03 14.13 -11.21
CA GLN A 89 1.48 15.49 -11.28
C GLN A 89 2.54 16.53 -11.66
N GLU A 90 3.60 16.13 -12.34
CA GLU A 90 4.70 16.99 -12.84
C GLU A 90 5.45 17.77 -11.73
N ARG A 91 5.46 17.27 -10.51
CA ARG A 91 6.20 17.88 -9.41
C ARG A 91 7.68 17.51 -9.45
N SER A 92 8.56 18.40 -9.01
CA SER A 92 9.98 18.08 -8.90
C SER A 92 10.22 16.97 -7.88
N ILE A 93 11.19 16.09 -8.15
CA ILE A 93 11.52 14.96 -7.26
C ILE A 93 11.92 15.46 -5.86
N SER A 94 12.63 16.58 -5.77
CA SER A 94 13.02 17.21 -4.49
C SER A 94 11.80 17.69 -3.70
N SER A 95 10.86 18.37 -4.37
CA SER A 95 9.62 18.84 -3.74
C SER A 95 8.77 17.68 -3.24
N VAL A 96 8.66 16.59 -4.03
CA VAL A 96 7.96 15.39 -3.62
C VAL A 96 8.63 14.73 -2.41
N ALA A 97 9.97 14.59 -2.41
CA ALA A 97 10.70 14.02 -1.29
C ALA A 97 10.39 14.77 0.02
N TYR A 98 10.48 16.09 -0.02
CA TYR A 98 10.16 16.93 1.14
C TYR A 98 8.70 16.76 1.59
N TYR A 99 7.74 16.84 0.66
CA TYR A 99 6.31 16.79 0.96
C TYR A 99 5.87 15.46 1.60
N VAL A 100 6.44 14.34 1.16
CA VAL A 100 6.09 13.02 1.69
C VAL A 100 6.95 12.59 2.89
N GLY A 101 7.83 13.47 3.40
CA GLY A 101 8.62 13.26 4.61
C GLY A 101 9.86 12.39 4.43
N TYR A 102 10.51 12.43 3.27
CA TYR A 102 11.88 11.94 3.10
C TYR A 102 12.90 13.01 3.49
N ALA A 103 14.05 12.57 4.00
CA ALA A 103 15.11 13.49 4.43
C ALA A 103 15.65 14.32 3.23
N ASP A 104 15.76 13.68 2.07
CA ASP A 104 16.26 14.28 0.83
C ASP A 104 15.81 13.48 -0.40
N GLN A 105 16.11 14.01 -1.60
CA GLN A 105 15.83 13.36 -2.88
C GLN A 105 16.55 12.01 -3.03
N SER A 106 17.74 11.85 -2.49
CA SER A 106 18.51 10.61 -2.59
C SER A 106 17.87 9.50 -1.77
N HIS A 107 17.31 9.85 -0.60
CA HIS A 107 16.55 8.92 0.22
C HIS A 107 15.27 8.45 -0.51
N LEU A 108 14.49 9.38 -1.08
CA LEU A 108 13.35 9.02 -1.92
C LEU A 108 13.78 8.11 -3.08
N THR A 109 14.86 8.43 -3.79
CA THR A 109 15.32 7.65 -4.94
C THR A 109 15.67 6.21 -4.56
N ARG A 110 16.37 5.99 -3.43
CA ARG A 110 16.69 4.65 -2.93
C ARG A 110 15.45 3.85 -2.55
N GLU A 111 14.50 4.47 -1.82
CA GLU A 111 13.24 3.82 -1.45
C GLU A 111 12.41 3.50 -2.69
N PHE A 112 12.30 4.43 -3.63
CA PHE A 112 11.54 4.26 -4.86
C PHE A 112 12.09 3.09 -5.69
N GLN A 113 13.42 3.02 -5.83
CA GLN A 113 14.08 1.92 -6.54
C GLN A 113 13.91 0.57 -5.82
N HIS A 114 13.93 0.57 -4.48
CA HIS A 114 13.66 -0.63 -3.69
C HIS A 114 12.25 -1.19 -3.91
N TRP A 115 11.24 -0.30 -3.98
CA TRP A 115 9.84 -0.71 -4.08
C TRP A 115 9.35 -0.96 -5.51
N PHE A 116 9.80 -0.16 -6.47
CA PHE A 116 9.31 -0.19 -7.85
C PHE A 116 10.34 -0.69 -8.87
N GLY A 117 11.56 -0.99 -8.45
CA GLY A 117 12.63 -1.47 -9.35
C GLY A 117 13.15 -0.40 -10.32
N THR A 118 12.66 0.84 -10.23
CA THR A 118 13.01 1.96 -11.13
C THR A 118 13.29 3.23 -10.36
N THR A 119 13.96 4.21 -10.98
CA THR A 119 14.19 5.52 -10.35
C THR A 119 12.98 6.44 -10.55
N PRO A 120 12.74 7.44 -9.65
CA PRO A 120 11.69 8.45 -9.85
C PRO A 120 11.77 9.14 -11.22
N LYS A 121 12.98 9.45 -11.69
CA LYS A 121 13.20 10.10 -13.00
C LYS A 121 12.78 9.19 -14.16
N ALA A 122 13.15 7.91 -14.12
CA ALA A 122 12.78 6.95 -15.16
C ALA A 122 11.27 6.66 -15.12
N PHE A 123 10.67 6.61 -13.93
CA PHE A 123 9.23 6.44 -13.74
C PHE A 123 8.43 7.58 -14.37
N MET A 124 8.82 8.83 -14.16
CA MET A 124 8.17 10.01 -14.78
C MET A 124 8.27 10.01 -16.31
N ALA A 125 9.28 9.35 -16.88
CA ALA A 125 9.46 9.24 -18.33
C ALA A 125 8.63 8.11 -18.98
N GLN A 126 8.01 7.22 -18.18
CA GLN A 126 7.25 6.05 -18.61
C GLN A 126 5.77 6.21 -18.23
N SER A 127 4.97 6.81 -19.13
CA SER A 127 3.52 7.05 -18.88
C SER A 127 2.72 5.78 -18.55
N ASP A 128 3.12 4.63 -19.06
CA ASP A 128 2.36 3.36 -18.90
C ASP A 128 2.47 2.78 -17.49
N LEU A 129 3.63 2.91 -16.83
CA LEU A 129 3.81 2.50 -15.44
C LEU A 129 3.04 3.41 -14.47
N ALA A 130 2.91 4.68 -14.81
CA ALA A 130 2.15 5.66 -14.04
C ALA A 130 0.66 5.30 -13.95
N THR A 131 0.09 4.79 -15.04
CA THR A 131 -1.31 4.37 -15.12
C THR A 131 -1.58 3.14 -14.26
N SER A 132 -0.67 2.15 -14.27
CA SER A 132 -0.82 0.91 -13.50
C SER A 132 -0.78 1.10 -11.98
N ILE A 133 -0.01 2.09 -11.49
CA ILE A 133 0.09 2.37 -10.03
C ILE A 133 -1.14 3.15 -9.53
N ASN A 134 -1.82 3.87 -10.42
CA ASN A 134 -3.05 4.62 -10.11
C ASN A 134 -4.33 3.80 -10.33
N SER A 135 -4.26 2.60 -10.89
CA SER A 135 -5.44 1.75 -11.04
C SER A 135 -6.00 1.32 -9.69
N ALA A 136 -7.33 1.32 -9.59
CA ALA A 136 -8.08 0.94 -8.41
C ALA A 136 -7.69 -0.47 -7.92
N GLY A 137 -7.54 -0.64 -6.63
CA GLY A 137 -7.20 -1.92 -5.99
C GLY A 137 -6.22 -1.79 -4.83
N TYR A 138 -5.79 -0.57 -4.52
CA TYR A 138 -4.81 -0.31 -3.46
C TYR A 138 -5.02 1.04 -2.75
N ASP A 139 -6.25 1.56 -2.74
CA ASP A 139 -6.60 2.72 -1.92
C ASP A 139 -6.89 2.30 -0.48
#